data_98f6ec471d5c880445e068ac1531c162
#
_entry.id   98f6ec471d5c880445e068ac1531c162
#
_cell.length_a   1.000
_cell.length_b   1.000
_cell.length_c   1.000
_cell.angle_alpha   90.00
_cell.angle_beta   90.00
_cell.angle_gamma   90.00
#
_symmetry.space_group_name_H-M   'P 1'
#
loop_
_entity.id
_entity.type
_entity.pdbx_description
1 polymer ?
#
loop_
_entity_poly.entity_id
_entity_poly.type
_entity_poly.pdbx_seq_one_letter_code
_entity_poly.pdbx_strand_id
1 'polypeptide(L)'
;FGLDAARDVYADQIVSRGLKGVSCRIHMGEDAFDVLVPTPGIHMVYNALAAAAVGRIYGLTIEEIKRGIESLETIRGRFKMIETENFLVVDDCYNANPMSMKASLDVLHDGEGRRVAILGDMGELGENEIFLHKEVGEHAAKCGIDVCICVGELSVHMADAARTADPNFEVHYEKDRESLLKNLEGYV
;
A
#
# COMPACT_ATOMS: atom_id res chain seq x y z
N PHE A 1 20.94 3.08 2.22
CA PHE A 1 19.86 3.51 3.12
C PHE A 1 19.01 2.32 3.60
N GLY A 2 18.26 2.49 4.67
CA GLY A 2 17.37 1.45 5.23
C GLY A 2 16.93 1.77 6.66
N LEU A 3 16.40 0.76 7.37
CA LEU A 3 15.96 0.91 8.77
C LEU A 3 17.02 0.43 9.77
N ASP A 4 18.16 -0.03 9.30
CA ASP A 4 19.28 -0.46 10.13
C ASP A 4 20.20 0.75 10.38
N ALA A 5 20.49 1.04 11.65
CA ALA A 5 21.38 2.13 12.07
C ALA A 5 22.84 2.00 11.55
N ALA A 6 23.22 0.83 11.01
CA ALA A 6 24.50 0.66 10.35
C ALA A 6 24.56 1.27 8.92
N ARG A 7 23.46 1.84 8.42
CA ARG A 7 23.38 2.49 7.11
C ARG A 7 23.76 3.98 7.21
N ASP A 8 24.35 4.53 6.13
CA ASP A 8 24.67 5.96 6.05
C ASP A 8 23.44 6.88 6.12
N VAL A 9 22.31 6.38 5.63
CA VAL A 9 20.98 7.04 5.72
C VAL A 9 20.00 6.01 6.25
N TYR A 10 19.42 6.28 7.42
CA TYR A 10 18.44 5.37 8.02
C TYR A 10 17.32 6.11 8.75
N ALA A 11 16.24 5.41 9.07
CA ALA A 11 15.14 5.95 9.86
C ALA A 11 14.87 5.07 11.09
N ASP A 12 14.55 5.76 12.18
CA ASP A 12 14.00 5.18 13.40
C ASP A 12 12.75 5.94 13.87
N GLN A 13 12.22 5.63 15.05
CA GLN A 13 11.03 6.26 15.64
C GLN A 13 9.85 6.31 14.66
N ILE A 14 9.68 5.22 13.92
CA ILE A 14 8.65 5.11 12.88
C ILE A 14 7.29 4.91 13.53
N VAL A 15 6.34 5.82 13.26
CA VAL A 15 4.98 5.79 13.80
C VAL A 15 3.98 5.95 12.67
N SER A 16 3.11 4.95 12.49
CA SER A 16 1.97 5.07 11.58
C SER A 16 1.02 6.18 12.05
N ARG A 17 0.54 6.96 11.11
CA ARG A 17 -0.52 7.96 11.30
C ARG A 17 -1.80 7.55 10.57
N GLY A 18 -1.98 6.24 10.35
CA GLY A 18 -3.04 5.70 9.52
C GLY A 18 -2.92 6.23 8.10
N LEU A 19 -4.05 6.57 7.48
CA LEU A 19 -4.08 7.09 6.12
C LEU A 19 -3.39 8.47 5.94
N LYS A 20 -3.03 9.16 7.05
CA LYS A 20 -2.33 10.46 7.01
C LYS A 20 -0.82 10.33 6.78
N GLY A 21 -0.31 9.11 6.67
CA GLY A 21 1.11 8.86 6.40
C GLY A 21 1.88 8.27 7.56
N VAL A 22 3.19 8.44 7.55
CA VAL A 22 4.12 7.88 8.55
C VAL A 22 5.07 8.96 9.03
N SER A 23 5.15 9.20 10.34
CA SER A 23 6.18 10.03 10.92
C SER A 23 7.39 9.18 11.28
N CYS A 24 8.58 9.70 11.04
CA CYS A 24 9.84 9.05 11.40
C CYS A 24 10.93 10.08 11.63
N ARG A 25 12.04 9.63 12.21
CA ARG A 25 13.28 10.38 12.31
C ARG A 25 14.29 9.83 11.31
N ILE A 26 14.74 10.67 10.38
CA ILE A 26 15.77 10.32 9.39
C ILE A 26 17.14 10.79 9.90
N HIS A 27 18.12 9.89 9.83
CA HIS A 27 19.52 10.12 10.16
C HIS A 27 20.38 10.09 8.90
N MET A 28 21.30 11.05 8.77
CA MET A 28 22.22 11.18 7.64
C MET A 28 23.60 11.64 8.13
N GLY A 29 24.48 10.69 8.48
CA GLY A 29 25.77 10.99 9.12
C GLY A 29 25.56 11.56 10.53
N GLU A 30 26.01 12.79 10.77
CA GLU A 30 25.85 13.50 12.07
C GLU A 30 24.51 14.23 12.17
N ASP A 31 23.79 14.41 11.07
CA ASP A 31 22.52 15.11 11.01
C ASP A 31 21.34 14.16 11.28
N ALA A 32 20.30 14.67 11.93
CA ALA A 32 19.03 13.96 12.09
C ALA A 32 17.85 14.95 12.12
N PHE A 33 16.71 14.56 11.55
CA PHE A 33 15.52 15.38 11.54
C PHE A 33 14.24 14.54 11.56
N ASP A 34 13.20 15.08 12.18
CA ASP A 34 11.86 14.49 12.17
C ASP A 34 11.11 14.93 10.92
N VAL A 35 10.38 13.99 10.30
CA VAL A 35 9.66 14.22 9.05
C VAL A 35 8.35 13.44 9.04
N LEU A 36 7.32 14.02 8.42
CA LEU A 36 6.09 13.33 8.04
C LEU A 36 6.17 12.96 6.56
N VAL A 37 6.16 11.66 6.28
CA VAL A 37 5.95 11.13 4.93
C VAL A 37 4.44 11.09 4.70
N PRO A 38 3.87 11.92 3.81
CA PRO A 38 2.40 12.12 3.72
C PRO A 38 1.67 11.00 2.96
N THR A 39 2.31 9.85 2.80
CA THR A 39 1.72 8.65 2.21
C THR A 39 1.86 7.49 3.19
N PRO A 40 0.79 6.73 3.46
CA PRO A 40 0.81 5.67 4.44
C PRO A 40 1.63 4.45 3.99
N GLY A 41 2.01 3.66 4.99
CA GLY A 41 2.77 2.43 4.81
C GLY A 41 4.29 2.60 5.02
N ILE A 42 4.86 1.63 5.74
CA ILE A 42 6.30 1.65 6.09
C ILE A 42 7.21 1.63 4.85
N HIS A 43 6.74 1.07 3.73
CA HIS A 43 7.47 1.07 2.46
C HIS A 43 7.69 2.49 1.93
N MET A 44 6.85 3.46 2.28
CA MET A 44 7.03 4.85 1.90
C MET A 44 8.17 5.53 2.66
N VAL A 45 8.52 5.02 3.85
CA VAL A 45 9.73 5.46 4.56
C VAL A 45 10.98 5.10 3.77
N TYR A 46 11.04 3.91 3.14
CA TYR A 46 12.17 3.55 2.25
C TYR A 46 12.28 4.51 1.05
N ASN A 47 11.15 4.91 0.46
CA ASN A 47 11.15 5.89 -0.63
C ASN A 47 11.65 7.26 -0.16
N ALA A 48 11.24 7.70 1.04
CA ALA A 48 11.73 8.94 1.65
C ALA A 48 13.24 8.87 1.95
N LEU A 49 13.75 7.74 2.44
CA LEU A 49 15.17 7.53 2.66
C LEU A 49 15.97 7.56 1.36
N ALA A 50 15.44 6.97 0.28
CA ALA A 50 16.06 7.04 -1.04
C ALA A 50 16.13 8.49 -1.53
N ALA A 51 15.04 9.25 -1.42
CA ALA A 51 14.98 10.66 -1.78
C ALA A 51 15.96 11.50 -0.94
N ALA A 52 16.03 11.25 0.38
CA ALA A 52 16.97 11.93 1.27
C ALA A 52 18.43 11.65 0.88
N ALA A 53 18.76 10.39 0.58
CA ALA A 53 20.10 10.01 0.15
C ALA A 53 20.50 10.69 -1.17
N VAL A 54 19.60 10.74 -2.14
CA VAL A 54 19.83 11.43 -3.42
C VAL A 54 19.95 12.94 -3.18
N GLY A 55 19.06 13.56 -2.39
CA GLY A 55 19.11 14.98 -2.06
C GLY A 55 20.47 15.37 -1.44
N ARG A 56 20.98 14.57 -0.51
CA ARG A 56 22.32 14.77 0.09
C ARG A 56 23.44 14.73 -0.94
N ILE A 57 23.41 13.75 -1.87
CA ILE A 57 24.40 13.62 -2.95
C ILE A 57 24.42 14.89 -3.83
N TYR A 58 23.24 15.48 -4.07
CA TYR A 58 23.11 16.70 -4.85
C TYR A 58 23.32 17.99 -4.03
N GLY A 59 23.70 17.89 -2.75
CA GLY A 59 24.05 19.02 -1.90
C GLY A 59 22.87 19.83 -1.36
N LEU A 60 21.67 19.22 -1.31
CA LEU A 60 20.53 19.86 -0.69
C LEU A 60 20.70 19.95 0.83
N THR A 61 20.20 21.02 1.43
CA THR A 61 20.12 21.18 2.87
C THR A 61 19.10 20.26 3.51
N ILE A 62 19.21 20.02 4.82
CA ILE A 62 18.23 19.22 5.58
C ILE A 62 16.81 19.76 5.42
N GLU A 63 16.66 21.09 5.49
CA GLU A 63 15.36 21.77 5.34
C GLU A 63 14.76 21.57 3.94
N GLU A 64 15.60 21.58 2.90
CA GLU A 64 15.14 21.33 1.53
C GLU A 64 14.72 19.88 1.35
N ILE A 65 15.49 18.93 1.88
CA ILE A 65 15.17 17.50 1.85
C ILE A 65 13.85 17.23 2.61
N LYS A 66 13.75 17.73 3.85
CA LYS A 66 12.55 17.60 4.67
C LYS A 66 11.32 18.17 3.96
N ARG A 67 11.40 19.41 3.48
CA ARG A 67 10.31 20.05 2.74
C ARG A 67 9.93 19.26 1.49
N GLY A 68 10.91 18.73 0.75
CA GLY A 68 10.67 17.89 -0.43
C GLY A 68 9.90 16.60 -0.09
N ILE A 69 10.24 15.92 1.01
CA ILE A 69 9.53 14.74 1.48
C ILE A 69 8.10 15.10 1.94
N GLU A 70 7.95 16.15 2.76
CA GLU A 70 6.65 16.56 3.32
C GLU A 70 5.70 17.14 2.27
N SER A 71 6.22 17.62 1.14
CA SER A 71 5.44 18.15 0.01
C SER A 71 5.10 17.10 -1.05
N LEU A 72 5.35 15.80 -0.78
CA LEU A 72 5.04 14.73 -1.73
C LEU A 72 3.54 14.72 -2.03
N GLU A 73 3.20 14.86 -3.30
CA GLU A 73 1.85 14.65 -3.80
C GLU A 73 1.78 13.31 -4.53
N THR A 74 0.77 12.51 -4.21
CA THR A 74 0.54 11.23 -4.91
C THR A 74 -0.10 11.48 -6.27
N ILE A 75 0.36 10.73 -7.27
CA ILE A 75 -0.21 10.77 -8.62
C ILE A 75 -1.29 9.69 -8.76
N ARG A 76 -2.14 9.83 -9.78
CA ARG A 76 -3.19 8.86 -10.10
C ARG A 76 -2.61 7.45 -10.23
N GLY A 77 -3.29 6.48 -9.62
CA GLY A 77 -2.88 5.08 -9.61
C GLY A 77 -1.71 4.74 -8.66
N ARG A 78 -1.23 5.70 -7.85
CA ARG A 78 -0.14 5.50 -6.88
C ARG A 78 -0.58 5.97 -5.50
N PHE A 79 -1.41 5.18 -4.85
CA PHE A 79 -1.95 5.45 -3.52
C PHE A 79 -2.62 6.84 -3.40
N LYS A 80 -3.37 7.22 -4.44
CA LYS A 80 -4.08 8.51 -4.44
C LYS A 80 -5.38 8.41 -3.68
N MET A 81 -5.54 9.21 -2.63
CA MET A 81 -6.78 9.32 -1.90
C MET A 81 -7.76 10.24 -2.63
N ILE A 82 -8.99 9.78 -2.79
CA ILE A 82 -10.11 10.48 -3.43
C ILE A 82 -11.27 10.47 -2.45
N GLU A 83 -11.57 11.63 -1.88
CA GLU A 83 -12.73 11.80 -1.00
C GLU A 83 -13.99 11.99 -1.83
N THR A 84 -15.03 11.26 -1.50
CA THR A 84 -16.38 11.40 -2.03
C THR A 84 -17.34 11.66 -0.88
N GLU A 85 -18.63 11.91 -1.18
CA GLU A 85 -19.64 12.13 -0.15
C GLU A 85 -19.79 10.96 0.83
N ASN A 86 -19.63 9.72 0.34
CA ASN A 86 -19.89 8.49 1.12
C ASN A 86 -18.66 7.60 1.30
N PHE A 87 -17.61 7.80 0.54
CA PHE A 87 -16.43 6.91 0.50
C PHE A 87 -15.12 7.69 0.47
N LEU A 88 -14.12 7.12 1.11
CA LEU A 88 -12.73 7.43 0.84
C LEU A 88 -12.17 6.31 -0.08
N VAL A 89 -11.83 6.67 -1.31
CA VAL A 89 -11.27 5.74 -2.29
C VAL A 89 -9.76 5.90 -2.32
N VAL A 90 -9.03 4.80 -2.18
CA VAL A 90 -7.57 4.76 -2.38
C VAL A 90 -7.29 4.15 -3.75
N ASP A 91 -6.86 4.98 -4.71
CA ASP A 91 -6.49 4.55 -6.06
C ASP A 91 -5.01 4.16 -6.12
N ASP A 92 -4.73 2.86 -6.10
CA ASP A 92 -3.39 2.26 -6.19
C ASP A 92 -3.30 1.23 -7.33
N CYS A 93 -3.92 1.53 -8.47
CA CYS A 93 -4.14 0.59 -9.56
C CYS A 93 -3.14 0.69 -10.73
N TYR A 94 -2.03 1.42 -10.59
CA TYR A 94 -1.06 1.56 -11.68
C TYR A 94 -0.33 0.25 -12.01
N ASN A 95 0.07 -0.49 -10.99
CA ASN A 95 0.72 -1.79 -11.11
C ASN A 95 0.52 -2.58 -9.82
N ALA A 96 0.51 -3.90 -9.92
CA ALA A 96 0.32 -4.80 -8.79
C ALA A 96 1.40 -5.88 -8.74
N ASN A 97 1.91 -6.14 -7.55
CA ASN A 97 2.73 -7.30 -7.23
C ASN A 97 2.42 -7.75 -5.79
N PRO A 98 2.81 -8.97 -5.38
CA PRO A 98 2.41 -9.49 -4.06
C PRO A 98 2.81 -8.61 -2.89
N MET A 99 4.00 -8.01 -2.95
CA MET A 99 4.50 -7.16 -1.85
C MET A 99 3.73 -5.84 -1.75
N SER A 100 3.49 -5.16 -2.88
CA SER A 100 2.75 -3.90 -2.89
C SER A 100 1.28 -4.10 -2.50
N MET A 101 0.63 -5.16 -3.01
CA MET A 101 -0.77 -5.45 -2.66
C MET A 101 -0.93 -5.76 -1.17
N LYS A 102 -0.06 -6.58 -0.59
CA LYS A 102 -0.07 -6.85 0.85
C LYS A 102 0.13 -5.56 1.66
N ALA A 103 1.08 -4.70 1.26
CA ALA A 103 1.31 -3.43 1.92
C ALA A 103 0.10 -2.47 1.83
N SER A 104 -0.59 -2.43 0.69
CA SER A 104 -1.82 -1.62 0.53
C SER A 104 -2.98 -2.17 1.36
N LEU A 105 -3.10 -3.50 1.49
CA LEU A 105 -4.08 -4.15 2.38
C LEU A 105 -3.81 -3.84 3.86
N ASP A 106 -2.55 -3.86 4.29
CA ASP A 106 -2.15 -3.51 5.65
C ASP A 106 -2.49 -2.04 5.97
N VAL A 107 -2.31 -1.15 5.00
CA VAL A 107 -2.73 0.26 5.15
C VAL A 107 -4.26 0.40 5.18
N LEU A 108 -4.99 -0.37 4.37
CA LEU A 108 -6.46 -0.37 4.38
C LEU A 108 -7.00 -0.83 5.74
N HIS A 109 -6.34 -1.79 6.40
CA HIS A 109 -6.68 -2.22 7.75
C HIS A 109 -6.71 -1.06 8.75
N ASP A 110 -5.80 -0.09 8.64
CA ASP A 110 -5.72 1.09 9.50
C ASP A 110 -6.83 2.13 9.20
N GLY A 111 -7.65 1.91 8.16
CA GLY A 111 -8.75 2.77 7.78
C GLY A 111 -9.96 2.68 8.72
N GLU A 112 -10.72 3.78 8.82
CA GLU A 112 -11.97 3.84 9.59
C GLU A 112 -13.15 3.35 8.74
N GLY A 113 -14.20 2.82 9.38
CA GLY A 113 -15.42 2.35 8.74
C GLY A 113 -15.27 0.97 8.08
N ARG A 114 -16.14 0.68 7.11
CA ARG A 114 -16.10 -0.58 6.35
C ARG A 114 -14.98 -0.55 5.32
N ARG A 115 -14.07 -1.51 5.40
CA ARG A 115 -12.84 -1.60 4.60
C ARG A 115 -13.02 -2.61 3.48
N VAL A 116 -13.13 -2.12 2.26
CA VAL A 116 -13.37 -2.90 1.05
C VAL A 116 -12.15 -2.85 0.14
N ALA A 117 -11.56 -3.99 -0.18
CA ALA A 117 -10.49 -4.10 -1.15
C ALA A 117 -11.03 -4.62 -2.49
N ILE A 118 -10.69 -3.96 -3.60
CA ILE A 118 -10.94 -4.43 -4.96
C ILE A 118 -9.58 -4.76 -5.57
N LEU A 119 -9.31 -6.04 -5.79
CA LEU A 119 -8.00 -6.56 -6.19
C LEU A 119 -8.08 -7.14 -7.61
N GLY A 120 -7.23 -6.66 -8.50
CA GLY A 120 -7.09 -7.16 -9.86
C GLY A 120 -5.99 -8.21 -10.01
N ASP A 121 -5.84 -8.73 -11.22
CA ASP A 121 -4.75 -9.64 -11.57
C ASP A 121 -3.39 -8.93 -11.45
N MET A 122 -2.39 -9.70 -11.01
CA MET A 122 -0.98 -9.29 -11.04
C MET A 122 -0.33 -9.84 -12.30
N GLY A 123 0.28 -8.96 -13.09
CA GLY A 123 1.03 -9.34 -14.29
C GLY A 123 2.49 -9.67 -14.01
N GLU A 124 3.17 -10.25 -15.01
CA GLU A 124 4.64 -10.45 -15.06
C GLU A 124 5.22 -11.30 -13.92
N LEU A 125 4.45 -12.23 -13.35
CA LEU A 125 4.87 -13.07 -12.23
C LEU A 125 5.51 -14.41 -12.65
N GLY A 126 5.49 -14.73 -13.96
CA GLY A 126 6.05 -15.97 -14.50
C GLY A 126 5.33 -17.22 -13.99
N GLU A 127 6.07 -18.32 -13.86
CA GLU A 127 5.51 -19.63 -13.50
C GLU A 127 4.85 -19.68 -12.10
N ASN A 128 5.13 -18.73 -11.23
CA ASN A 128 4.62 -18.68 -9.87
C ASN A 128 3.33 -17.84 -9.74
N GLU A 129 2.74 -17.36 -10.83
CA GLU A 129 1.61 -16.43 -10.81
C GLU A 129 0.45 -16.93 -9.93
N ILE A 130 0.02 -18.18 -10.08
CA ILE A 130 -1.07 -18.76 -9.27
C ILE A 130 -0.72 -18.78 -7.78
N PHE A 131 0.50 -19.20 -7.44
CA PHE A 131 0.95 -19.26 -6.06
C PHE A 131 0.98 -17.87 -5.43
N LEU A 132 1.49 -16.87 -6.14
CA LEU A 132 1.59 -15.49 -5.67
C LEU A 132 0.21 -14.81 -5.53
N HIS A 133 -0.75 -15.14 -6.39
CA HIS A 133 -2.14 -14.70 -6.20
C HIS A 133 -2.76 -15.32 -4.93
N LYS A 134 -2.54 -16.61 -4.68
CA LYS A 134 -3.00 -17.26 -3.44
C LYS A 134 -2.44 -16.61 -2.19
N GLU A 135 -1.13 -16.29 -2.17
CA GLU A 135 -0.51 -15.61 -1.04
C GLU A 135 -1.17 -14.25 -0.71
N VAL A 136 -1.57 -13.49 -1.73
CA VAL A 136 -2.29 -12.22 -1.52
C VAL A 136 -3.69 -12.46 -0.96
N GLY A 137 -4.41 -13.47 -1.47
CA GLY A 137 -5.72 -13.84 -0.96
C GLY A 137 -5.69 -14.29 0.51
N GLU A 138 -4.71 -15.13 0.88
CA GLU A 138 -4.51 -15.53 2.27
C GLU A 138 -4.18 -14.33 3.19
N HIS A 139 -3.40 -13.39 2.69
CA HIS A 139 -3.09 -12.17 3.43
C HIS A 139 -4.33 -11.29 3.62
N ALA A 140 -5.14 -11.09 2.58
CA ALA A 140 -6.39 -10.33 2.66
C ALA A 140 -7.34 -10.88 3.74
N ALA A 141 -7.48 -12.22 3.83
CA ALA A 141 -8.31 -12.86 4.86
C ALA A 141 -7.78 -12.69 6.30
N LYS A 142 -6.48 -12.39 6.47
CA LYS A 142 -5.83 -12.28 7.79
C LYS A 142 -5.54 -10.85 8.22
N CYS A 143 -5.53 -9.89 7.30
CA CYS A 143 -5.14 -8.51 7.62
C CYS A 143 -6.26 -7.69 8.28
N GLY A 144 -7.48 -8.24 8.41
CA GLY A 144 -8.56 -7.62 9.17
C GLY A 144 -9.37 -6.57 8.40
N ILE A 145 -9.38 -6.61 7.07
CA ILE A 145 -10.34 -5.87 6.22
C ILE A 145 -11.70 -6.59 6.23
N ASP A 146 -12.76 -5.89 5.83
CA ASP A 146 -14.12 -6.42 5.95
C ASP A 146 -14.58 -7.18 4.69
N VAL A 147 -14.19 -6.73 3.51
CA VAL A 147 -14.58 -7.31 2.22
C VAL A 147 -13.42 -7.34 1.25
N CYS A 148 -13.29 -8.43 0.50
CA CYS A 148 -12.36 -8.56 -0.63
C CYS A 148 -13.12 -8.90 -1.91
N ILE A 149 -12.97 -8.09 -2.95
CA ILE A 149 -13.54 -8.29 -4.28
C ILE A 149 -12.39 -8.58 -5.24
N CYS A 150 -12.27 -9.80 -5.72
CA CYS A 150 -11.22 -10.24 -6.65
C CYS A 150 -11.73 -10.17 -8.08
N VAL A 151 -10.99 -9.50 -8.98
CA VAL A 151 -11.43 -9.23 -10.36
C VAL A 151 -10.37 -9.64 -11.36
N GLY A 152 -10.70 -10.56 -12.26
CA GLY A 152 -9.80 -11.04 -13.32
C GLY A 152 -9.68 -12.55 -13.37
N GLU A 153 -8.96 -13.06 -14.37
CA GLU A 153 -8.84 -14.51 -14.60
C GLU A 153 -7.99 -15.20 -13.53
N LEU A 154 -6.88 -14.60 -13.12
CA LEU A 154 -5.98 -15.12 -12.10
C LEU A 154 -6.46 -14.81 -10.67
N SER A 155 -7.24 -13.77 -10.51
CA SER A 155 -7.78 -13.34 -9.22
C SER A 155 -8.78 -14.34 -8.62
N VAL A 156 -9.27 -15.33 -9.39
CA VAL A 156 -10.02 -16.46 -8.84
C VAL A 156 -9.21 -17.22 -7.80
N HIS A 157 -7.90 -17.39 -8.03
CA HIS A 157 -7.00 -18.05 -7.08
C HIS A 157 -6.82 -17.28 -5.78
N MET A 158 -6.88 -15.93 -5.87
CA MET A 158 -6.90 -15.03 -4.70
C MET A 158 -8.16 -15.24 -3.87
N ALA A 159 -9.33 -15.21 -4.54
CA ALA A 159 -10.62 -15.41 -3.89
C ALA A 159 -10.73 -16.78 -3.21
N ASP A 160 -10.31 -17.85 -3.88
CA ASP A 160 -10.35 -19.22 -3.33
C ASP A 160 -9.41 -19.40 -2.13
N ALA A 161 -8.22 -18.81 -2.20
CA ALA A 161 -7.27 -18.84 -1.09
C ALA A 161 -7.79 -18.04 0.13
N ALA A 162 -8.40 -16.87 -0.11
CA ALA A 162 -9.00 -16.07 0.95
C ALA A 162 -10.14 -16.82 1.67
N ARG A 163 -11.07 -17.43 0.93
CA ARG A 163 -12.16 -18.27 1.47
C ARG A 163 -11.65 -19.50 2.22
N THR A 164 -10.53 -20.06 1.78
CA THR A 164 -9.91 -21.21 2.44
C THR A 164 -9.24 -20.80 3.75
N ALA A 165 -8.59 -19.61 3.78
CA ALA A 165 -7.90 -19.09 4.94
C ALA A 165 -8.87 -18.66 6.06
N ASP A 166 -10.00 -18.04 5.69
CA ASP A 166 -11.10 -17.72 6.60
C ASP A 166 -12.45 -17.91 5.90
N PRO A 167 -13.19 -19.00 6.23
CA PRO A 167 -14.51 -19.26 5.66
C PRO A 167 -15.60 -18.25 5.99
N ASN A 168 -15.38 -17.37 7.01
CA ASN A 168 -16.33 -16.32 7.39
C ASN A 168 -15.99 -14.97 6.75
N PHE A 169 -14.85 -14.84 6.08
CA PHE A 169 -14.45 -13.62 5.40
C PHE A 169 -15.32 -13.37 4.16
N GLU A 170 -15.84 -12.16 4.03
CA GLU A 170 -16.66 -11.77 2.89
C GLU A 170 -15.80 -11.60 1.64
N VAL A 171 -15.91 -12.55 0.69
CA VAL A 171 -15.11 -12.57 -0.54
C VAL A 171 -16.02 -12.72 -1.76
N HIS A 172 -15.93 -11.74 -2.66
CA HIS A 172 -16.58 -11.77 -3.98
C HIS A 172 -15.55 -12.00 -5.08
N TYR A 173 -16.01 -12.63 -6.17
CA TYR A 173 -15.19 -12.84 -7.36
C TYR A 173 -15.96 -12.40 -8.59
N GLU A 174 -15.30 -11.61 -9.40
CA GLU A 174 -15.80 -11.16 -10.70
C GLU A 174 -14.78 -11.50 -11.80
N LYS A 175 -15.26 -12.08 -12.84
CA LYS A 175 -14.39 -12.54 -13.94
C LYS A 175 -13.74 -11.37 -14.66
N ASP A 176 -14.42 -10.21 -14.73
CA ASP A 176 -13.95 -9.02 -15.44
C ASP A 176 -14.57 -7.74 -14.88
N ARG A 177 -14.08 -6.61 -15.38
CA ARG A 177 -14.54 -5.27 -14.96
C ARG A 177 -16.03 -5.04 -15.27
N GLU A 178 -16.57 -5.63 -16.34
CA GLU A 178 -17.97 -5.42 -16.71
C GLU A 178 -18.90 -6.08 -15.69
N SER A 179 -18.59 -7.30 -15.28
CA SER A 179 -19.33 -8.00 -14.24
C SER A 179 -19.20 -7.28 -12.88
N LEU A 180 -17.99 -6.82 -12.52
CA LEU A 180 -17.80 -6.02 -11.32
C LEU A 180 -18.73 -4.81 -11.29
N LEU A 181 -18.75 -4.00 -12.35
CA LEU A 181 -19.57 -2.77 -12.39
C LEU A 181 -21.06 -3.04 -12.27
N LYS A 182 -21.55 -4.20 -12.71
CA LYS A 182 -22.94 -4.59 -12.55
C LYS A 182 -23.32 -4.95 -11.11
N ASN A 183 -22.37 -5.49 -10.35
CA ASN A 183 -22.63 -6.07 -9.03
C ASN A 183 -22.09 -5.22 -7.87
N LEU A 184 -21.25 -4.21 -8.17
CA LEU A 184 -20.50 -3.44 -7.18
C LEU A 184 -21.39 -2.81 -6.08
N GLU A 185 -22.54 -2.23 -6.44
CA GLU A 185 -23.47 -1.63 -5.48
C GLU A 185 -23.99 -2.63 -4.44
N GLY A 186 -23.94 -3.92 -4.74
CA GLY A 186 -24.33 -4.98 -3.80
C GLY A 186 -23.24 -5.42 -2.86
N TYR A 187 -21.99 -5.00 -3.10
CA TYR A 187 -20.82 -5.39 -2.32
C TYR A 187 -20.30 -4.29 -1.37
N VAL A 188 -20.61 -3.04 -1.65
CA VAL A 188 -20.11 -1.85 -0.92
C VAL A 188 -21.16 -1.15 -0.09
#